data_6bd5c1fb99ac7d45e042763d94951305
#
_entry.id   6bd5c1fb99ac7d45e042763d94951305
#
_cell.length_a   1.000
_cell.length_b   1.000
_cell.length_c   1.000
_cell.angle_alpha   90.00
_cell.angle_beta   90.00
_cell.angle_gamma   90.00
#
_symmetry.space_group_name_H-M   'P 1'
#
loop_
_entity.id
_entity.type
_entity.pdbx_description
1 polymer ?
#
loop_
_entity_poly.entity_id
_entity_poly.type
_entity_poly.pdbx_seq_one_letter_code
_entity_poly.pdbx_strand_id
1 'polypeptide(L)'
;MSFSDYFDIEKEIINENCLILKIPFKEDYLNKIGAIHGGVIMTLADNASGDLANSFGMVAPTLSMTTHFLRPIIESKYIFAKAEILKKGKRIITVDCTVYGDDKKIAATSRTEFSVTRKK
;
A
#
# COMPACT_ATOMS: atom_id res chain seq x y z
N MET A 1 17.08 -9.95 5.75
CA MET A 1 16.16 -9.47 4.72
C MET A 1 14.72 -9.56 5.21
N SER A 2 13.96 -8.48 5.15
CA SER A 2 12.56 -8.49 5.53
C SER A 2 11.68 -8.87 4.32
N PHE A 3 10.40 -9.16 4.57
CA PHE A 3 9.46 -9.53 3.53
C PHE A 3 9.36 -8.45 2.43
N SER A 4 9.32 -7.18 2.83
CA SER A 4 9.22 -6.06 1.89
C SER A 4 10.38 -5.97 0.92
N ASP A 5 11.55 -6.47 1.29
CA ASP A 5 12.75 -6.40 0.45
C ASP A 5 12.64 -7.24 -0.83
N TYR A 6 11.69 -8.19 -0.88
CA TYR A 6 11.45 -8.99 -2.08
C TYR A 6 10.78 -8.21 -3.22
N PHE A 7 10.29 -7.00 -2.97
CA PHE A 7 9.43 -6.30 -3.92
C PHE A 7 10.09 -5.12 -4.64
N ASP A 8 11.35 -4.81 -4.34
CA ASP A 8 12.08 -3.69 -4.96
C ASP A 8 11.27 -2.38 -4.89
N ILE A 9 10.82 -2.04 -3.68
CA ILE A 9 9.94 -0.90 -3.45
C ILE A 9 10.69 0.42 -3.61
N GLU A 10 10.15 1.33 -4.41
CA GLU A 10 10.59 2.71 -4.49
C GLU A 10 9.50 3.60 -3.88
N LYS A 11 9.91 4.65 -3.16
CA LYS A 11 9.02 5.54 -2.43
C LYS A 11 9.15 6.96 -2.92
N GLU A 12 8.01 7.60 -3.15
CA GLU A 12 7.91 9.03 -3.43
C GLU A 12 7.04 9.68 -2.37
N ILE A 13 7.60 10.63 -1.62
CA ILE A 13 6.84 11.39 -0.62
C ILE A 13 6.24 12.60 -1.32
N ILE A 14 4.91 12.70 -1.34
CA ILE A 14 4.19 13.80 -1.95
C ILE A 14 4.08 14.96 -0.96
N ASN A 15 3.63 14.66 0.26
CA ASN A 15 3.59 15.61 1.37
C ASN A 15 3.49 14.80 2.67
N GLU A 16 3.32 15.47 3.81
CA GLU A 16 3.28 14.78 5.11
C GLU A 16 2.11 13.80 5.26
N ASN A 17 1.05 13.94 4.44
CA ASN A 17 -0.16 13.12 4.51
C ASN A 17 -0.36 12.21 3.31
N CYS A 18 0.60 12.13 2.41
CA CYS A 18 0.48 11.37 1.17
C CYS A 18 1.82 10.86 0.67
N LEU A 19 1.88 9.59 0.32
CA LEU A 19 3.05 9.02 -0.37
C LEU A 19 2.62 7.98 -1.40
N ILE A 20 3.52 7.71 -2.32
CA ILE A 20 3.34 6.67 -3.33
C ILE A 20 4.48 5.68 -3.21
N LEU A 21 4.17 4.40 -3.15
CA LEU A 21 5.13 3.33 -3.36
C LEU A 21 4.91 2.74 -4.74
N LYS A 22 5.98 2.32 -5.38
CA LYS A 22 5.87 1.55 -6.63
C LYS A 22 6.80 0.36 -6.60
N ILE A 23 6.39 -0.69 -7.30
CA ILE A 23 7.19 -1.89 -7.53
C ILE A 23 7.18 -2.20 -9.01
N PRO A 24 8.24 -2.84 -9.55
CA PRO A 24 8.23 -3.30 -10.92
C PRO A 24 7.21 -4.43 -11.09
N PHE A 25 6.60 -4.49 -12.27
CA PHE A 25 5.74 -5.61 -12.63
C PHE A 25 6.63 -6.83 -12.94
N LYS A 26 6.33 -7.97 -12.33
CA LYS A 26 7.08 -9.22 -12.55
C LYS A 26 6.09 -10.36 -12.76
N GLU A 27 6.46 -11.30 -13.62
CA GLU A 27 5.65 -12.51 -13.82
C GLU A 27 5.48 -13.30 -12.53
N ASP A 28 6.48 -13.26 -11.64
CA ASP A 28 6.42 -13.93 -10.34
C ASP A 28 5.27 -13.44 -9.46
N TYR A 29 4.71 -12.27 -9.78
CA TYR A 29 3.60 -11.68 -9.02
C TYR A 29 2.23 -12.12 -9.54
N LEU A 30 2.19 -12.87 -10.65
CA LEU A 30 0.93 -13.26 -11.27
C LEU A 30 0.27 -14.43 -10.54
N ASN A 31 -1.06 -14.41 -10.53
CA ASN A 31 -1.86 -15.55 -10.10
C ASN A 31 -2.05 -16.53 -11.28
N LYS A 32 -2.82 -17.59 -11.06
CA LYS A 32 -3.03 -18.64 -12.07
C LYS A 32 -3.80 -18.18 -13.29
N ILE A 33 -4.49 -17.04 -13.22
CA ILE A 33 -5.25 -16.50 -14.36
C ILE A 33 -4.54 -15.36 -15.07
N GLY A 34 -3.29 -15.09 -14.71
CA GLY A 34 -2.45 -14.11 -15.41
C GLY A 34 -2.61 -12.66 -14.98
N ALA A 35 -3.17 -12.43 -13.82
CA ALA A 35 -3.27 -11.09 -13.23
C ALA A 35 -2.40 -11.02 -11.97
N ILE A 36 -2.01 -9.80 -11.57
CA ILE A 36 -1.26 -9.61 -10.32
C ILE A 36 -2.05 -10.22 -9.16
N HIS A 37 -1.38 -11.08 -8.40
CA HIS A 37 -1.99 -11.75 -7.25
C HIS A 37 -2.50 -10.73 -6.23
N GLY A 38 -3.70 -10.95 -5.71
CA GLY A 38 -4.30 -10.06 -4.71
C GLY A 38 -3.41 -9.87 -3.47
N GLY A 39 -2.66 -10.91 -3.09
CA GLY A 39 -1.70 -10.82 -1.98
C GLY A 39 -0.57 -9.83 -2.24
N VAL A 40 -0.11 -9.70 -3.48
CA VAL A 40 0.89 -8.69 -3.86
C VAL A 40 0.30 -7.28 -3.73
N ILE A 41 -0.93 -7.10 -4.23
CA ILE A 41 -1.64 -5.82 -4.13
C ILE A 41 -1.82 -5.41 -2.67
N MET A 42 -2.26 -6.34 -1.82
CA MET A 42 -2.46 -6.08 -0.40
C MET A 42 -1.14 -5.76 0.31
N THR A 43 -0.07 -6.47 -0.04
CA THR A 43 1.26 -6.21 0.52
C THR A 43 1.72 -4.78 0.20
N LEU A 44 1.59 -4.38 -1.07
CA LEU A 44 1.99 -3.04 -1.49
C LEU A 44 1.15 -1.97 -0.80
N ALA A 45 -0.16 -2.17 -0.74
CA ALA A 45 -1.07 -1.22 -0.08
C ALA A 45 -0.79 -1.12 1.43
N ASP A 46 -0.53 -2.24 2.10
CA ASP A 46 -0.22 -2.26 3.52
C ASP A 46 1.12 -1.56 3.79
N ASN A 47 2.12 -1.82 2.96
CA ASN A 47 3.42 -1.14 3.09
C ASN A 47 3.29 0.36 2.89
N ALA A 48 2.57 0.81 1.87
CA ALA A 48 2.36 2.24 1.61
C ALA A 48 1.65 2.91 2.77
N SER A 49 0.56 2.29 3.22
CA SER A 49 -0.25 2.82 4.33
C SER A 49 0.52 2.80 5.64
N GLY A 50 1.26 1.72 5.90
CA GLY A 50 2.07 1.58 7.11
C GLY A 50 3.23 2.56 7.18
N ASP A 51 3.93 2.76 6.07
CA ASP A 51 5.00 3.77 5.99
C ASP A 51 4.45 5.16 6.32
N LEU A 52 3.28 5.47 5.79
CA LEU A 52 2.65 6.77 6.05
C LEU A 52 2.21 6.89 7.51
N ALA A 53 1.50 5.88 8.03
CA ALA A 53 1.02 5.91 9.43
C ALA A 53 2.17 5.98 10.43
N ASN A 54 3.31 5.36 10.12
CA ASN A 54 4.49 5.33 10.99
C ASN A 54 5.46 6.50 10.75
N SER A 55 5.11 7.46 9.91
CA SER A 55 5.97 8.61 9.58
C SER A 55 5.84 9.77 10.58
N PHE A 56 4.93 9.67 11.55
CA PHE A 56 4.63 10.75 12.50
C PHE A 56 5.34 10.59 13.86
N GLY A 57 6.39 9.79 13.91
CA GLY A 57 7.16 9.60 15.15
C GLY A 57 6.53 8.60 16.13
N MET A 58 5.53 7.85 15.69
CA MET A 58 4.83 6.85 16.50
C MET A 58 5.03 5.46 15.90
N VAL A 59 4.94 4.44 16.73
CA VAL A 59 4.87 3.05 16.28
C VAL A 59 3.41 2.68 16.17
N ALA A 60 2.97 2.35 14.96
CA ALA A 60 1.57 2.08 14.67
C ALA A 60 1.45 0.85 13.77
N PRO A 61 1.36 -0.36 14.36
CA PRO A 61 1.13 -1.57 13.58
C PRO A 61 -0.28 -1.62 13.01
N THR A 62 -0.45 -2.40 11.95
CA THR A 62 -1.74 -2.63 11.32
C THR A 62 -2.70 -3.28 12.29
N LEU A 63 -3.86 -2.67 12.47
CA LEU A 63 -4.95 -3.20 13.28
C LEU A 63 -5.95 -3.96 12.40
N SER A 64 -6.37 -3.34 11.31
CA SER A 64 -7.30 -3.95 10.36
C SER A 64 -7.09 -3.36 8.97
N MET A 65 -7.45 -4.13 7.96
CA MET A 65 -7.32 -3.72 6.56
C MET A 65 -8.49 -4.28 5.77
N THR A 66 -9.19 -3.40 5.06
CA THR A 66 -10.25 -3.80 4.13
C THR A 66 -9.82 -3.43 2.72
N THR A 67 -9.83 -4.40 1.82
CA THR A 67 -9.39 -4.23 0.44
C THR A 67 -10.52 -4.60 -0.50
N HIS A 68 -10.73 -3.75 -1.52
CA HIS A 68 -11.68 -4.02 -2.59
C HIS A 68 -10.91 -4.11 -3.90
N PHE A 69 -11.04 -5.24 -4.59
CA PHE A 69 -10.40 -5.47 -5.87
C PHE A 69 -11.40 -5.12 -6.96
N LEU A 70 -11.09 -4.11 -7.77
CA LEU A 70 -12.02 -3.53 -8.74
C LEU A 70 -11.74 -3.99 -10.15
N ARG A 71 -10.48 -4.22 -10.49
CA ARG A 71 -10.07 -4.72 -11.82
C ARG A 71 -8.71 -5.38 -11.74
N PRO A 72 -8.45 -6.37 -12.61
CA PRO A 72 -7.14 -7.02 -12.65
C PRO A 72 -6.06 -6.10 -13.23
N ILE A 73 -4.83 -6.27 -12.78
CA ILE A 73 -3.65 -5.70 -13.45
C ILE A 73 -3.00 -6.86 -14.18
N ILE A 74 -3.07 -6.85 -15.51
CA ILE A 74 -2.59 -7.94 -16.37
C ILE A 74 -1.26 -7.59 -17.00
N GLU A 75 -1.07 -6.32 -17.37
CA GLU A 75 0.14 -5.84 -18.01
C GLU A 75 0.40 -4.40 -17.57
N SER A 76 1.64 -4.14 -17.12
CA SER A 76 2.06 -2.83 -16.67
C SER A 76 3.57 -2.84 -16.54
N LYS A 77 4.20 -1.68 -16.54
CA LYS A 77 5.63 -1.57 -16.24
C LYS A 77 5.85 -1.54 -14.72
N TYR A 78 4.99 -0.80 -14.02
CA TYR A 78 5.03 -0.66 -12.57
C TYR A 78 3.64 -0.84 -11.97
N ILE A 79 3.60 -1.13 -10.68
CA ILE A 79 2.39 -1.15 -9.87
C ILE A 79 2.59 -0.10 -8.79
N PHE A 80 1.60 0.76 -8.61
CA PHE A 80 1.65 1.90 -7.69
C PHE A 80 0.63 1.74 -6.58
N ALA A 81 1.00 2.20 -5.38
CA ALA A 81 0.08 2.34 -4.27
C ALA A 81 0.21 3.74 -3.71
N LYS A 82 -0.87 4.50 -3.78
CA LYS A 82 -0.92 5.88 -3.27
C LYS A 82 -1.68 5.87 -1.96
N ALA A 83 -0.99 6.16 -0.87
CA ALA A 83 -1.55 6.21 0.47
C ALA A 83 -1.80 7.65 0.88
N GLU A 84 -2.95 7.89 1.48
CA GLU A 84 -3.37 9.21 1.96
C GLU A 84 -3.98 9.07 3.35
N ILE A 85 -3.61 9.98 4.27
CA ILE A 85 -4.21 10.00 5.60
C ILE A 85 -5.67 10.40 5.48
N LEU A 86 -6.56 9.55 5.97
CA LEU A 86 -7.97 9.89 6.12
C LEU A 86 -8.22 10.57 7.46
N LYS A 87 -7.66 10.01 8.52
CA LYS A 87 -7.77 10.56 9.87
C LYS A 87 -6.57 10.16 10.71
N LYS A 88 -5.95 11.14 11.36
CA LYS A 88 -4.86 10.90 12.29
C LYS A 88 -5.36 11.15 13.71
N GLY A 89 -5.84 10.09 14.36
CA GLY A 89 -6.28 10.14 15.74
C GLY A 89 -5.16 9.85 16.72
N LYS A 90 -5.43 9.98 18.00
CA LYS A 90 -4.44 9.69 19.05
C LYS A 90 -4.17 8.20 19.20
N ARG A 91 -5.18 7.37 18.99
CA ARG A 91 -5.09 5.91 19.16
C ARG A 91 -5.14 5.16 17.85
N ILE A 92 -5.83 5.70 16.87
CA ILE A 92 -6.03 5.07 15.56
C ILE A 92 -5.66 6.06 14.47
N ILE A 93 -4.85 5.60 13.52
CA ILE A 93 -4.58 6.33 12.28
C ILE A 93 -5.24 5.54 11.17
N THR A 94 -6.10 6.20 10.39
CA THR A 94 -6.81 5.60 9.26
C THR A 94 -6.22 6.13 7.96
N VAL A 95 -5.83 5.21 7.08
CA VAL A 95 -5.18 5.52 5.81
C VAL A 95 -5.99 4.89 4.69
N ASP A 96 -6.29 5.69 3.66
CA ASP A 96 -6.86 5.20 2.41
C ASP A 96 -5.74 5.02 1.40
N CYS A 97 -5.83 3.96 0.61
CA CYS A 97 -4.84 3.65 -0.42
C CYS A 97 -5.53 3.24 -1.71
N THR A 98 -5.00 3.70 -2.83
CA THR A 98 -5.41 3.25 -4.16
C THR A 98 -4.24 2.55 -4.82
N VAL A 99 -4.51 1.42 -5.49
CA VAL A 99 -3.51 0.66 -6.23
C VAL A 99 -3.88 0.68 -7.71
N TYR A 100 -2.91 0.96 -8.55
CA TYR A 100 -3.12 1.11 -9.99
C TYR A 100 -1.84 0.74 -10.76
N GLY A 101 -2.02 0.46 -12.04
CA GLY A 101 -0.90 0.26 -12.96
C GLY A 101 -0.56 1.55 -13.73
N ASP A 102 0.18 1.41 -14.83
CA ASP A 102 0.61 2.54 -15.65
C ASP A 102 -0.57 3.29 -16.29
N ASP A 103 -1.70 2.62 -16.50
CA ASP A 103 -2.89 3.24 -17.07
C ASP A 103 -3.60 4.20 -16.10
N LYS A 104 -3.17 4.22 -14.85
CA LYS A 104 -3.72 5.05 -13.76
C LYS A 104 -5.16 4.73 -13.39
N LYS A 105 -5.73 3.66 -13.94
CA LYS A 105 -7.06 3.20 -13.56
C LYS A 105 -6.97 2.44 -12.24
N ILE A 106 -7.87 2.75 -11.31
CA ILE A 106 -7.84 2.14 -9.99
C ILE A 106 -8.15 0.65 -10.09
N ALA A 107 -7.20 -0.18 -9.68
CA ALA A 107 -7.33 -1.64 -9.66
C ALA A 107 -7.83 -2.14 -8.32
N ALA A 108 -7.45 -1.46 -7.23
CA ALA A 108 -7.91 -1.82 -5.90
C ALA A 108 -7.91 -0.58 -5.01
N THR A 109 -8.75 -0.62 -3.98
CA THR A 109 -8.75 0.37 -2.91
C THR A 109 -8.62 -0.36 -1.58
N SER A 110 -7.97 0.28 -0.61
CA SER A 110 -7.93 -0.26 0.74
C SER A 110 -8.14 0.85 1.76
N ARG A 111 -8.69 0.46 2.90
CA ARG A 111 -8.72 1.30 4.09
C ARG A 111 -8.09 0.50 5.21
N THR A 112 -7.05 1.05 5.79
CA THR A 112 -6.29 0.37 6.83
C THR A 112 -6.29 1.22 8.08
N GLU A 113 -6.53 0.58 9.22
CA GLU A 113 -6.44 1.21 10.51
C GLU A 113 -5.18 0.73 11.22
N PHE A 114 -4.46 1.66 11.82
CA PHE A 114 -3.22 1.41 12.55
C PHE A 114 -3.41 1.78 14.00
N SER A 115 -2.96 0.90 14.89
CA SER A 115 -3.07 1.14 16.33
C SER A 115 -1.81 1.84 16.81
N VAL A 116 -1.95 3.06 17.30
CA VAL A 116 -0.82 3.83 17.86
C VAL A 116 -0.47 3.22 19.20
N THR A 117 0.71 2.62 19.32
CA THR A 117 1.10 1.88 20.52
C THR A 117 2.07 2.66 21.40
N ARG A 118 3.01 3.37 20.82
CA ARG A 118 4.03 4.12 21.56
C ARG A 118 4.77 5.11 20.64
N LYS A 119 5.52 5.99 21.24
CA LYS A 119 6.46 6.86 20.52
C LYS A 119 7.67 6.04 20.05
N LYS A 120 8.20 6.42 18.94
CA LYS A 120 9.46 5.86 18.44
C LYS A 120 10.64 6.24 19.32
#